data_00051d8e61482a85c73ae8eecb35e9a1
#
_entry.id   00051d8e61482a85c73ae8eecb35e9a1
#
_cell.length_a   1.000
_cell.length_b   1.000
_cell.length_c   1.000
_cell.angle_alpha   90.00
_cell.angle_beta   90.00
_cell.angle_gamma   90.00
#
_symmetry.space_group_name_H-M   'P 1'
#
loop_
_entity.id
_entity.type
_entity.pdbx_description
1 polymer ?
#
loop_
_entity_poly.entity_id
_entity_poly.type
_entity_poly.pdbx_seq_one_letter_code
_entity_poly.pdbx_strand_id
1 'polypeptide(L)'
;MSPLISSTPVAFELVCKDTTLATVGDAVRMIAGLTPEQRETYWWRNAIHMLNIGIKEPRYITTATLTLQTALNLSGQLAQPASPVG
;
A
#
# COMPACT_ATOMS: atom_id res chain seq x y z
N MET A 1 13.93 -16.73 -0.79
CA MET A 1 13.77 -16.31 -1.45
C MET A 1 12.69 -16.09 -1.92
N SER A 2 12.01 -15.51 -1.90
CA SER A 2 10.93 -15.37 -2.44
C SER A 2 10.80 -14.26 -3.24
N PRO A 3 11.38 -14.13 -4.23
CA PRO A 3 11.23 -13.05 -5.10
C PRO A 3 9.84 -12.93 -5.61
N LEU A 4 9.08 -13.99 -5.51
CA LEU A 4 7.76 -13.88 -5.96
C LEU A 4 7.00 -12.84 -5.25
N ILE A 5 7.28 -12.59 -4.01
CA ILE A 5 6.53 -11.63 -3.22
C ILE A 5 6.62 -10.25 -3.82
N SER A 6 7.79 -9.86 -4.28
CA SER A 6 7.95 -8.53 -4.86
C SER A 6 7.17 -8.35 -6.14
N SER A 7 7.04 -9.40 -6.93
CA SER A 7 6.34 -9.28 -8.20
C SER A 7 4.86 -9.61 -8.08
N THR A 8 4.37 -9.99 -6.92
CA THR A 8 2.95 -10.24 -6.74
C THR A 8 2.17 -8.93 -6.90
N PRO A 9 1.18 -8.87 -7.78
CA PRO A 9 0.44 -7.63 -7.95
C PRO A 9 -0.46 -7.37 -6.76
N VAL A 10 -0.68 -6.09 -6.47
CA VAL A 10 -1.71 -5.72 -5.52
C VAL A 10 -3.05 -5.89 -6.21
N ALA A 11 -4.14 -5.78 -5.46
CA ALA A 11 -5.46 -6.01 -6.00
C ALA A 11 -5.81 -5.03 -7.12
N PHE A 12 -5.33 -3.80 -7.02
CA PHE A 12 -5.50 -2.80 -8.08
C PHE A 12 -4.38 -1.77 -7.90
N GLU A 13 -4.06 -1.07 -8.97
CA GLU A 13 -2.99 -0.09 -8.90
C GLU A 13 -3.38 1.12 -8.08
N LEU A 14 -2.43 1.62 -7.33
CA LEU A 14 -2.63 2.83 -6.54
C LEU A 14 -1.73 3.91 -7.13
N VAL A 15 -2.36 4.91 -7.75
CA VAL A 15 -1.62 5.98 -8.40
C VAL A 15 -1.30 7.05 -7.37
N CYS A 16 -0.03 7.24 -7.11
CA CYS A 16 0.45 8.24 -6.16
C CYS A 16 1.04 9.41 -6.91
N LYS A 17 1.30 10.48 -6.19
CA LYS A 17 1.82 11.70 -6.83
C LYS A 17 3.16 11.49 -7.50
N ASP A 18 4.00 10.66 -6.91
CA ASP A 18 5.33 10.42 -7.43
C ASP A 18 5.52 9.09 -8.09
N THR A 19 4.61 8.15 -7.91
CA THR A 19 4.83 6.80 -8.41
C THR A 19 3.50 6.05 -8.44
N THR A 20 3.50 4.90 -9.05
CA THR A 20 2.33 4.03 -9.06
C THR A 20 2.71 2.73 -8.38
N LEU A 21 1.86 2.28 -7.47
CA LEU A 21 2.09 1.03 -6.75
C LEU A 21 1.27 -0.05 -7.44
N ALA A 22 1.97 -0.92 -8.14
CA ALA A 22 1.30 -2.00 -8.86
C ALA A 22 1.59 -3.37 -8.26
N THR A 23 2.68 -3.49 -7.51
CA THR A 23 3.06 -4.77 -6.93
C THR A 23 3.33 -4.61 -5.44
N VAL A 24 3.40 -5.75 -4.76
CA VAL A 24 3.74 -5.75 -3.34
C VAL A 24 5.12 -5.13 -3.13
N GLY A 25 6.06 -5.39 -4.05
CA GLY A 25 7.39 -4.79 -3.94
C GLY A 25 7.35 -3.28 -4.00
N ASP A 26 6.47 -2.72 -4.83
CA ASP A 26 6.31 -1.28 -4.90
C ASP A 26 5.81 -0.74 -3.56
N ALA A 27 4.85 -1.43 -2.95
CA ALA A 27 4.31 -1.01 -1.65
C ALA A 27 5.38 -1.09 -0.57
N VAL A 28 6.18 -2.12 -0.58
CA VAL A 28 7.25 -2.28 0.42
C VAL A 28 8.26 -1.14 0.26
N ARG A 29 8.60 -0.79 -0.97
CA ARG A 29 9.55 0.31 -1.20
C ARG A 29 8.97 1.64 -0.73
N MET A 30 7.68 1.87 -0.96
CA MET A 30 7.02 3.07 -0.48
C MET A 30 7.09 3.15 1.04
N ILE A 31 6.79 2.06 1.72
CA ILE A 31 6.82 2.02 3.17
C ILE A 31 8.23 2.24 3.69
N ALA A 32 9.22 1.68 3.01
CA ALA A 32 10.61 1.84 3.44
C ALA A 32 11.06 3.30 3.34
N GLY A 33 10.42 4.07 2.47
CA GLY A 33 10.74 5.49 2.34
C GLY A 33 10.01 6.40 3.30
N LEU A 34 9.10 5.87 4.11
CA LEU A 34 8.39 6.70 5.08
C LEU A 34 9.27 7.09 6.24
N THR A 35 9.03 8.27 6.79
CA THR A 35 9.73 8.65 8.02
C THR A 35 9.22 7.80 9.17
N PRO A 36 9.99 7.68 10.25
CA PRO A 36 9.50 6.95 11.41
C PRO A 36 8.17 7.51 11.94
N GLU A 37 8.01 8.82 11.87
CA GLU A 37 6.77 9.43 12.33
C GLU A 37 5.60 8.99 11.48
N GLN A 38 5.77 8.94 10.18
CA GLN A 38 4.70 8.49 9.29
C GLN A 38 4.34 7.04 9.57
N ARG A 39 5.33 6.20 9.77
CA ARG A 39 5.08 4.79 10.00
C ARG A 39 4.36 4.54 11.32
N GLU A 40 4.43 5.48 12.26
CA GLU A 40 3.77 5.30 13.54
C GLU A 40 2.33 5.75 13.55
N THR A 41 1.86 6.41 12.51
CA THR A 41 0.44 6.75 12.45
C THR A 41 -0.36 5.46 12.35
N TYR A 42 -1.57 5.47 12.90
CA TYR A 42 -2.31 4.23 12.96
C TYR A 42 -2.70 3.71 11.59
N TRP A 43 -2.93 4.59 10.63
CA TRP A 43 -3.31 4.13 9.30
C TRP A 43 -2.13 3.45 8.59
N TRP A 44 -0.89 3.93 8.78
CA TRP A 44 0.26 3.27 8.19
C TRP A 44 0.59 1.97 8.94
N ARG A 45 0.44 1.97 10.27
CA ARG A 45 0.67 0.75 11.03
C ARG A 45 -0.31 -0.33 10.60
N ASN A 46 -1.57 0.04 10.38
CA ASN A 46 -2.57 -0.91 9.94
C ASN A 46 -2.26 -1.41 8.52
N ALA A 47 -1.86 -0.50 7.63
CA ALA A 47 -1.52 -0.88 6.27
C ALA A 47 -0.32 -1.84 6.24
N ILE A 48 0.70 -1.57 7.06
CA ILE A 48 1.86 -2.44 7.13
C ILE A 48 1.46 -3.80 7.66
N HIS A 49 0.64 -3.82 8.69
CA HIS A 49 0.18 -5.07 9.28
C HIS A 49 -0.60 -5.90 8.26
N MET A 50 -1.51 -5.27 7.55
CA MET A 50 -2.32 -5.99 6.56
C MET A 50 -1.48 -6.42 5.37
N LEU A 51 -0.49 -5.64 4.98
CA LEU A 51 0.38 -6.05 3.89
C LEU A 51 1.17 -7.29 4.28
N ASN A 52 1.66 -7.35 5.52
CA ASN A 52 2.37 -8.54 5.99
C ASN A 52 1.46 -9.77 5.97
N ILE A 53 0.21 -9.60 6.35
CA ILE A 53 -0.76 -10.70 6.29
C ILE A 53 -1.00 -11.10 4.85
N GLY A 54 -1.15 -10.14 3.95
CA GLY A 54 -1.39 -10.43 2.54
C GLY A 54 -0.24 -11.14 1.87
N ILE A 55 0.99 -10.85 2.31
CA ILE A 55 2.15 -11.55 1.79
C ILE A 55 2.09 -13.02 2.15
N LYS A 56 1.66 -13.34 3.35
CA LYS A 56 1.59 -14.71 3.80
C LYS A 56 0.35 -15.41 3.31
N GLU A 57 -0.75 -14.67 3.17
CA GLU A 57 -2.03 -15.23 2.77
C GLU A 57 -2.57 -14.40 1.62
N PRO A 58 -2.36 -14.82 0.39
CA PRO A 58 -2.75 -14.00 -0.76
C PRO A 58 -4.22 -13.62 -0.81
N ARG A 59 -5.08 -14.37 -0.14
CA ARG A 59 -6.51 -14.01 -0.13
C ARG A 59 -6.76 -12.69 0.58
N TYR A 60 -5.80 -12.18 1.34
CA TYR A 60 -5.95 -10.91 2.03
C TYR A 60 -5.33 -9.74 1.26
N ILE A 61 -4.87 -9.98 0.04
CA ILE A 61 -4.23 -8.93 -0.75
C ILE A 61 -5.21 -7.78 -1.04
N THR A 62 -6.46 -8.07 -1.26
CA THR A 62 -7.45 -7.02 -1.51
C THR A 62 -7.60 -6.13 -0.29
N THR A 63 -7.73 -6.75 0.89
CA THR A 63 -7.85 -5.98 2.13
C THR A 63 -6.58 -5.16 2.36
N ALA A 64 -5.42 -5.74 2.11
CA ALA A 64 -4.16 -5.03 2.26
C ALA A 64 -4.09 -3.83 1.31
N THR A 65 -4.54 -4.01 0.07
CA THR A 65 -4.53 -2.92 -0.89
C THR A 65 -5.46 -1.80 -0.45
N LEU A 66 -6.62 -2.14 0.09
CA LEU A 66 -7.57 -1.14 0.57
C LEU A 66 -7.03 -0.37 1.78
N THR A 67 -6.38 -1.05 2.71
CA THR A 67 -5.79 -0.35 3.85
C THR A 67 -4.62 0.54 3.40
N LEU A 68 -3.87 0.10 2.41
CA LEU A 68 -2.80 0.89 1.86
C LEU A 68 -3.36 2.13 1.16
N GLN A 69 -4.44 1.97 0.41
CA GLN A 69 -5.10 3.09 -0.24
C GLN A 69 -5.56 4.11 0.79
N THR A 70 -6.15 3.64 1.88
CA THR A 70 -6.60 4.53 2.94
C THR A 70 -5.43 5.31 3.54
N ALA A 71 -4.32 4.63 3.80
CA ALA A 71 -3.15 5.29 4.37
C ALA A 71 -2.59 6.34 3.41
N LEU A 72 -2.53 6.02 2.13
CA LEU A 72 -2.04 6.96 1.13
C LEU A 72 -2.96 8.17 1.03
N ASN A 73 -4.27 7.93 1.07
CA ASN A 73 -5.23 9.01 0.99
C ASN A 73 -5.12 9.93 2.21
N LEU A 74 -5.04 9.36 3.40
CA LEU A 74 -4.96 10.15 4.62
C LEU A 74 -3.64 10.90 4.74
N SER A 75 -2.58 10.39 4.14
CA SER A 75 -1.30 11.07 4.17
C SER A 75 -1.12 12.02 2.98
N GLY A 76 -2.13 12.13 2.12
CA GLY A 76 -2.09 13.07 1.01
C GLY A 76 -1.21 12.63 -0.14
N GLN A 77 -0.92 11.34 -0.27
CA GLN A 77 -0.01 10.88 -1.30
C GLN A 77 -0.69 10.33 -2.54
N LEU A 78 -1.99 10.09 -2.50
CA LEU A 78 -2.68 9.64 -3.70
C LEU A 78 -2.78 10.79 -4.69
N ALA A 79 -2.50 10.50 -5.94
CA ALA A 79 -2.60 11.49 -6.98
C ALA A 79 -4.03 11.90 -7.21
N GLN A 80 -4.99 10.97 -7.11
CA GLN A 80 -6.32 11.28 -7.28
C GLN A 80 -7.06 10.67 -6.22
N PRO A 81 -7.69 11.37 -5.42
CA PRO A 81 -8.50 10.88 -4.39
C PRO A 81 -9.57 10.15 -5.04
N ALA A 82 -9.97 9.22 -4.44
CA ALA A 82 -10.88 8.45 -5.00
C ALA A 82 -12.11 9.04 -5.27
N SER A 83 -12.41 9.91 -5.67
CA SER A 83 -13.55 10.39 -5.85
C SER A 83 -13.96 10.43 -6.99
N PRO A 84 -14.63 10.18 -7.34
CA PRO A 84 -14.95 10.20 -8.40
C PRO A 84 -15.69 10.99 -8.85
N VAL A 85 -16.14 11.37 -8.76
CA VAL A 85 -16.72 11.99 -9.20
C VAL A 85 -17.46 12.30 -9.27
N GLY A 86 -17.59 12.32 -9.31
CA GLY A 86 -18.28 12.75 -9.44
C GLY A 86 -18.63 12.97 -9.82
#